data_a32345fa21861a95a8ac98a9b0eb385f
#
_entry.id   a32345fa21861a95a8ac98a9b0eb385f
#
_cell.length_a   1.000
_cell.length_b   1.000
_cell.length_c   1.000
_cell.angle_alpha   90.00
_cell.angle_beta   90.00
_cell.angle_gamma   90.00
#
_symmetry.space_group_name_H-M   'P 1'
#
loop_
_entity.id
_entity.type
_entity.pdbx_description
1 polymer ?
#
loop_
_entity_poly.entity_id
_entity_poly.type
_entity_poly.pdbx_seq_one_letter_code
_entity_poly.pdbx_strand_id
1 'polypeptide(L)'
;MIRDRLVEKSIEDIKGIRERCGKDIADQLSPLAYDIDQAHPAALNADYFFYCPNIVKTDYYGNAFYDAEWKPDDDNCGTTVPYWYALMEPVHGKRSKPEDFQKVNEALFPKGTDMLDIYEWTTDWSDLFDAGHEWYGACCWSIYDKIMNRYVVMLVSATD
;
A
#
# COMPACT_ATOMS: atom_id res chain seq x y z
N MET A 1 -3.37 -18.35 4.57
CA MET A 1 -2.66 -18.37 3.25
C MET A 1 -1.82 -17.11 3.00
N ILE A 2 -2.37 -15.87 2.96
CA ILE A 2 -1.55 -14.64 2.81
C ILE A 2 -0.69 -14.41 4.06
N ARG A 3 -1.30 -14.50 5.23
CA ARG A 3 -0.70 -14.42 6.55
C ARG A 3 0.58 -15.26 6.66
N ASP A 4 0.44 -16.54 6.35
CA ASP A 4 1.54 -17.50 6.50
C ASP A 4 2.70 -17.15 5.57
N ARG A 5 2.41 -16.65 4.35
CA ARG A 5 3.43 -16.19 3.40
C ARG A 5 4.17 -14.93 3.86
N LEU A 6 3.51 -14.00 4.54
CA LEU A 6 4.18 -12.82 5.09
C LEU A 6 5.16 -13.19 6.20
N VAL A 7 4.75 -14.08 7.09
CA VAL A 7 5.64 -14.58 8.16
C VAL A 7 6.81 -15.39 7.56
N GLU A 8 6.53 -16.31 6.65
CA GLU A 8 7.56 -17.07 5.93
C GLU A 8 8.56 -16.12 5.25
N LYS A 9 8.06 -15.09 4.56
CA LYS A 9 8.90 -14.12 3.88
C LYS A 9 9.77 -13.34 4.87
N SER A 10 9.22 -12.89 5.99
CA SER A 10 10.00 -12.18 7.02
C SER A 10 11.11 -13.05 7.62
N ILE A 11 10.85 -14.34 7.83
CA ILE A 11 11.86 -15.30 8.28
C ILE A 11 12.97 -15.47 7.25
N GLU A 12 12.61 -15.57 5.96
CA GLU A 12 13.60 -15.66 4.87
C GLU A 12 14.45 -14.39 4.78
N ASP A 13 13.84 -13.20 4.94
CA ASP A 13 14.55 -11.93 4.89
C ASP A 13 15.54 -11.77 6.04
N ILE A 14 15.15 -12.16 7.28
CA ILE A 14 16.05 -12.19 8.43
C ILE A 14 17.23 -13.14 8.17
N LYS A 15 16.96 -14.32 7.60
CA LYS A 15 18.00 -15.27 7.22
C LYS A 15 18.98 -14.68 6.18
N GLY A 16 18.44 -14.01 5.14
CA GLY A 16 19.25 -13.33 4.15
C GLY A 16 20.06 -12.16 4.73
N ILE A 17 19.55 -11.45 5.74
CA ILE A 17 20.29 -10.41 6.46
C ILE A 17 21.42 -11.03 7.27
N ARG A 18 21.18 -12.16 7.94
CA ARG A 18 22.22 -12.90 8.68
C ARG A 18 23.39 -13.28 7.79
N GLU A 19 23.10 -13.72 6.57
CA GLU A 19 24.13 -14.11 5.58
C GLU A 19 24.94 -12.90 5.08
N ARG A 20 24.32 -11.75 4.88
CA ARG A 20 24.96 -10.53 4.33
C ARG A 20 25.60 -9.63 5.38
N CYS A 21 24.96 -9.46 6.50
CA CYS A 21 25.31 -8.44 7.50
C CYS A 21 25.86 -9.04 8.81
N GLY A 22 25.80 -10.35 8.96
CA GLY A 22 26.29 -11.05 10.14
C GLY A 22 25.23 -11.37 11.19
N LYS A 23 25.62 -12.23 12.12
CA LYS A 23 24.73 -12.79 13.12
C LYS A 23 24.20 -11.71 14.10
N ASP A 24 25.06 -10.82 14.54
CA ASP A 24 24.74 -9.83 15.60
C ASP A 24 23.63 -8.87 15.18
N ILE A 25 23.53 -8.56 13.87
CA ILE A 25 22.44 -7.73 13.35
C ILE A 25 21.17 -8.56 13.22
N ALA A 26 21.27 -9.77 12.67
CA ALA A 26 20.09 -10.62 12.49
C ALA A 26 19.44 -11.06 13.80
N ASP A 27 20.22 -11.25 14.86
CA ASP A 27 19.73 -11.65 16.18
C ASP A 27 18.94 -10.53 16.90
N GLN A 28 18.97 -9.29 16.38
CA GLN A 28 18.15 -8.16 16.86
C GLN A 28 16.80 -8.08 16.13
N LEU A 29 16.59 -8.89 15.10
CA LEU A 29 15.36 -8.90 14.33
C LEU A 29 14.45 -10.05 14.77
N SER A 30 13.16 -9.78 14.78
CA SER A 30 12.12 -10.77 15.02
C SER A 30 11.29 -10.96 13.75
N PRO A 31 10.73 -12.17 13.53
CA PRO A 31 9.68 -12.32 12.52
C PRO A 31 8.51 -11.39 12.79
N LEU A 32 7.83 -10.95 11.73
CA LEU A 32 6.65 -10.09 11.85
C LEU A 32 5.60 -10.71 12.76
N ALA A 33 5.15 -9.94 13.73
CA ALA A 33 3.99 -10.29 14.55
C ALA A 33 2.69 -9.85 13.85
N TYR A 34 1.59 -10.53 14.13
CA TYR A 34 0.28 -10.18 13.62
C TYR A 34 -0.84 -10.70 14.53
N ASP A 35 -1.92 -9.96 14.59
CA ASP A 35 -3.19 -10.35 15.23
C ASP A 35 -4.33 -10.12 14.24
N ILE A 36 -4.70 -11.17 13.51
CA ILE A 36 -5.70 -11.08 12.43
C ILE A 36 -7.11 -10.72 12.96
N ASP A 37 -7.37 -10.91 14.24
CA ASP A 37 -8.66 -10.57 14.83
C ASP A 37 -8.85 -9.04 14.93
N GLN A 38 -7.78 -8.27 14.82
CA GLN A 38 -7.80 -6.80 14.72
C GLN A 38 -7.93 -6.29 13.28
N ALA A 39 -7.90 -7.16 12.28
CA ALA A 39 -8.07 -6.78 10.89
C ALA A 39 -9.56 -6.57 10.57
N HIS A 40 -9.97 -5.33 10.40
CA HIS A 40 -11.36 -4.97 10.10
C HIS A 40 -11.49 -4.44 8.66
N PRO A 41 -12.32 -5.07 7.82
CA PRO A 41 -12.54 -4.62 6.44
C PRO A 41 -13.61 -3.53 6.35
N ALA A 42 -13.40 -2.59 5.44
CA ALA A 42 -14.42 -1.67 4.95
C ALA A 42 -14.50 -1.80 3.42
N ALA A 43 -15.72 -1.93 2.88
CA ALA A 43 -15.91 -2.01 1.44
C ALA A 43 -15.66 -0.63 0.80
N LEU A 44 -14.93 -0.62 -0.31
CA LEU A 44 -14.64 0.58 -1.09
C LEU A 44 -15.37 0.56 -2.43
N ASN A 45 -15.77 1.76 -2.88
CA ASN A 45 -16.26 1.96 -4.23
C ASN A 45 -15.10 1.89 -5.24
N ALA A 46 -15.27 1.17 -6.35
CA ALA A 46 -14.26 1.03 -7.39
C ALA A 46 -13.88 2.37 -8.04
N ASP A 47 -14.87 3.26 -8.29
CA ASP A 47 -14.61 4.57 -8.88
C ASP A 47 -13.70 5.41 -7.97
N TYR A 48 -13.94 5.39 -6.65
CA TYR A 48 -13.09 6.06 -5.68
C TYR A 48 -11.69 5.44 -5.63
N PHE A 49 -11.59 4.12 -5.60
CA PHE A 49 -10.33 3.40 -5.47
C PHE A 49 -9.41 3.62 -6.67
N PHE A 50 -9.96 3.57 -7.89
CA PHE A 50 -9.22 3.72 -9.14
C PHE A 50 -9.19 5.15 -9.68
N TYR A 51 -9.77 6.11 -8.97
CA TYR A 51 -9.67 7.49 -9.37
C TYR A 51 -8.19 7.89 -9.49
N CYS A 52 -7.85 8.49 -10.61
CA CYS A 52 -6.50 9.00 -10.85
C CYS A 52 -6.60 10.45 -11.35
N PRO A 53 -6.27 11.43 -10.52
CA PRO A 53 -6.33 12.82 -10.93
C PRO A 53 -5.29 13.15 -11.99
N ASN A 54 -5.60 14.12 -12.82
CA ASN A 54 -4.63 14.68 -13.76
C ASN A 54 -3.70 15.66 -13.04
N ILE A 55 -2.43 15.67 -13.41
CA ILE A 55 -1.50 16.73 -13.01
C ILE A 55 -1.88 17.99 -13.74
N VAL A 56 -2.30 19.02 -13.02
CA VAL A 56 -2.77 20.29 -13.61
C VAL A 56 -1.60 21.23 -13.87
N LYS A 57 -0.66 21.30 -12.93
CA LYS A 57 0.51 22.19 -13.01
C LYS A 57 1.57 21.80 -11.98
N THR A 58 2.75 22.39 -12.10
CA THR A 58 3.79 22.33 -11.08
C THR A 58 4.00 23.73 -10.46
N ASP A 59 4.33 23.77 -9.18
CA ASP A 59 4.76 25.00 -8.52
C ASP A 59 6.20 25.38 -8.87
N TYR A 60 6.69 26.47 -8.26
CA TYR A 60 8.06 26.96 -8.45
C TYR A 60 9.11 25.92 -8.01
N TYR A 61 8.80 25.05 -7.06
CA TYR A 61 9.68 24.00 -6.54
C TYR A 61 9.57 22.68 -7.30
N GLY A 62 8.69 22.61 -8.33
CA GLY A 62 8.46 21.41 -9.11
C GLY A 62 7.43 20.45 -8.50
N ASN A 63 6.70 20.87 -7.46
CA ASN A 63 5.63 20.05 -6.89
C ASN A 63 4.42 20.03 -7.81
N ALA A 64 3.87 18.84 -8.04
CA ALA A 64 2.68 18.68 -8.85
C ALA A 64 1.41 19.07 -8.08
N PHE A 65 0.49 19.74 -8.77
CA PHE A 65 -0.86 19.96 -8.30
C PHE A 65 -1.81 19.03 -9.04
N TYR A 66 -2.66 18.35 -8.29
CA TYR A 66 -3.62 17.42 -8.84
C TYR A 66 -5.01 18.05 -8.90
N ASP A 67 -5.73 17.76 -9.96
CA ASP A 67 -7.16 18.04 -10.07
C ASP A 67 -7.90 16.92 -9.33
N ALA A 68 -7.95 17.02 -8.01
CA ALA A 68 -8.60 16.06 -7.12
C ALA A 68 -9.38 16.77 -6.02
N GLU A 69 -10.53 16.24 -5.70
CA GLU A 69 -11.30 16.69 -4.53
C GLU A 69 -10.60 16.32 -3.22
N TRP A 70 -9.96 15.14 -3.20
CA TRP A 70 -9.19 14.68 -2.06
C TRP A 70 -7.81 15.35 -2.02
N LYS A 71 -7.45 15.88 -0.87
CA LYS A 71 -6.12 16.40 -0.56
C LYS A 71 -5.70 15.86 0.80
N PRO A 72 -4.41 15.48 0.95
CA PRO A 72 -3.91 15.22 2.29
C PRO A 72 -4.03 16.51 3.10
N ASP A 73 -4.54 16.39 4.29
CA ASP A 73 -4.56 17.47 5.26
C ASP A 73 -3.31 17.34 6.16
N ASP A 74 -2.73 18.45 6.54
CA ASP A 74 -1.47 18.46 7.31
C ASP A 74 -1.62 17.77 8.69
N ASP A 75 -2.87 17.60 9.16
CA ASP A 75 -3.19 16.91 10.41
C ASP A 75 -3.46 15.40 10.24
N ASN A 76 -3.32 14.85 9.04
CA ASN A 76 -3.69 13.48 8.68
C ASN A 76 -2.64 12.42 9.02
N CYS A 77 -1.89 12.61 10.08
CA CYS A 77 -1.07 11.56 10.66
C CYS A 77 -1.97 10.38 11.07
N GLY A 78 -1.84 9.24 10.39
CA GLY A 78 -2.59 8.02 10.69
C GLY A 78 -3.92 7.84 9.96
N THR A 79 -4.27 8.67 8.98
CA THR A 79 -5.44 8.43 8.13
C THR A 79 -5.09 7.65 6.87
N THR A 80 -6.04 6.81 6.47
CA THR A 80 -5.95 6.04 5.24
C THR A 80 -5.99 6.98 4.03
N VAL A 81 -5.05 6.78 3.11
CA VAL A 81 -5.00 7.54 1.86
C VAL A 81 -5.59 6.72 0.72
N PRO A 82 -6.16 7.35 -0.31
CA PRO A 82 -6.61 6.64 -1.50
C PRO A 82 -5.48 5.87 -2.18
N TYR A 83 -5.79 4.74 -2.76
CA TYR A 83 -4.82 3.90 -3.48
C TYR A 83 -4.00 4.65 -4.52
N TRP A 84 -4.65 5.53 -5.30
CA TRP A 84 -3.96 6.34 -6.30
C TRP A 84 -2.90 7.23 -5.65
N TYR A 85 -3.20 7.81 -4.47
CA TYR A 85 -2.27 8.69 -3.77
C TYR A 85 -1.06 7.90 -3.25
N ALA A 86 -1.32 6.78 -2.58
CA ALA A 86 -0.25 5.91 -2.06
C ALA A 86 0.72 5.45 -3.17
N LEU A 87 0.21 5.20 -4.39
CA LEU A 87 1.04 4.79 -5.52
C LEU A 87 1.74 5.96 -6.21
N MET A 88 1.08 7.12 -6.34
CA MET A 88 1.61 8.26 -7.07
C MET A 88 2.50 9.16 -6.22
N GLU A 89 2.22 9.24 -4.92
CA GLU A 89 2.94 10.05 -3.93
C GLU A 89 3.49 9.16 -2.80
N PRO A 90 4.38 8.21 -3.11
CA PRO A 90 4.96 7.37 -2.07
C PRO A 90 5.72 8.24 -1.08
N VAL A 91 5.70 7.88 0.21
CA VAL A 91 6.43 8.58 1.29
C VAL A 91 7.90 8.76 0.92
N HIS A 92 8.47 7.75 0.28
CA HIS A 92 9.82 7.81 -0.27
C HIS A 92 9.83 7.42 -1.74
N GLY A 93 10.72 8.05 -2.49
CA GLY A 93 10.96 7.73 -3.88
C GLY A 93 10.55 8.84 -4.83
N LYS A 94 10.49 8.48 -6.11
CA LYS A 94 10.04 9.41 -7.14
C LYS A 94 8.53 9.32 -7.28
N ARG A 95 7.89 10.47 -7.40
CA ARG A 95 6.49 10.57 -7.77
C ARG A 95 6.23 9.82 -9.07
N SER A 96 5.19 9.02 -9.07
CA SER A 96 4.70 8.34 -10.26
C SER A 96 3.86 9.28 -11.11
N LYS A 97 3.66 8.93 -12.39
CA LYS A 97 2.79 9.69 -13.29
C LYS A 97 1.43 9.00 -13.41
N PRO A 98 0.36 9.72 -13.78
CA PRO A 98 -0.94 9.12 -14.05
C PRO A 98 -0.89 7.94 -15.02
N GLU A 99 -0.03 8.03 -16.04
CA GLU A 99 0.15 6.96 -17.03
C GLU A 99 0.79 5.70 -16.42
N ASP A 100 1.61 5.83 -15.39
CA ASP A 100 2.21 4.69 -14.70
C ASP A 100 1.18 4.01 -13.80
N PHE A 101 0.33 4.79 -13.11
CA PHE A 101 -0.82 4.28 -12.38
C PHE A 101 -1.76 3.46 -13.28
N GLN A 102 -2.09 4.01 -14.47
CA GLN A 102 -2.92 3.31 -15.45
C GLN A 102 -2.30 1.99 -15.89
N LYS A 103 -1.00 1.98 -16.26
CA LYS A 103 -0.30 0.76 -16.69
C LYS A 103 -0.28 -0.32 -15.60
N VAL A 104 -0.07 0.06 -14.34
CA VAL A 104 -0.10 -0.87 -13.22
C VAL A 104 -1.49 -1.50 -13.10
N ASN A 105 -2.55 -0.68 -13.19
CA ASN A 105 -3.92 -1.19 -13.08
C ASN A 105 -4.32 -2.07 -14.28
N GLU A 106 -3.91 -1.73 -15.50
CA GLU A 106 -4.12 -2.57 -16.68
C GLU A 106 -3.42 -3.94 -16.54
N ALA A 107 -2.24 -3.96 -15.94
CA ALA A 107 -1.51 -5.20 -15.69
C ALA A 107 -2.15 -6.03 -14.56
N LEU A 108 -2.61 -5.38 -13.50
CA LEU A 108 -3.26 -6.05 -12.37
C LEU A 108 -4.69 -6.50 -12.70
N PHE A 109 -5.43 -5.71 -13.48
CA PHE A 109 -6.85 -5.94 -13.78
C PHE A 109 -7.12 -5.93 -15.30
N PRO A 110 -6.55 -6.89 -16.05
CA PRO A 110 -6.61 -6.88 -17.52
C PRO A 110 -8.01 -7.12 -18.09
N LYS A 111 -9.00 -7.40 -17.25
CA LYS A 111 -10.41 -7.56 -17.61
C LYS A 111 -11.27 -6.36 -17.20
N GLY A 112 -10.63 -5.25 -16.78
CA GLY A 112 -11.31 -4.07 -16.29
C GLY A 112 -11.67 -4.15 -14.80
N THR A 113 -12.37 -3.14 -14.32
CA THR A 113 -12.63 -2.90 -12.91
C THR A 113 -14.07 -3.11 -12.47
N ASP A 114 -15.00 -3.38 -13.40
CA ASP A 114 -16.45 -3.43 -13.15
C ASP A 114 -16.89 -4.59 -12.24
N MET A 115 -16.10 -5.66 -12.18
CA MET A 115 -16.42 -6.88 -11.44
C MET A 115 -15.45 -7.16 -10.30
N LEU A 116 -15.03 -6.09 -9.61
CA LEU A 116 -14.13 -6.15 -8.47
C LEU A 116 -14.90 -5.90 -7.17
N ASP A 117 -14.64 -6.72 -6.15
CA ASP A 117 -14.98 -6.40 -4.76
C ASP A 117 -13.73 -5.90 -4.07
N ILE A 118 -13.77 -4.68 -3.56
CA ILE A 118 -12.61 -3.98 -3.00
C ILE A 118 -12.86 -3.73 -1.53
N TYR A 119 -11.88 -4.09 -0.71
CA TYR A 119 -11.88 -3.85 0.72
C TYR A 119 -10.59 -3.18 1.15
N GLU A 120 -10.72 -2.17 1.97
CA GLU A 120 -9.65 -1.61 2.77
C GLU A 120 -9.68 -2.27 4.16
N TRP A 121 -8.51 -2.50 4.71
CA TRP A 121 -8.35 -3.14 6.01
C TRP A 121 -7.66 -2.18 6.97
N THR A 122 -8.02 -2.22 8.23
CA THR A 122 -7.19 -1.61 9.28
C THR A 122 -5.78 -2.17 9.22
N THR A 123 -4.81 -1.46 9.75
CA THR A 123 -3.39 -1.84 9.70
C THR A 123 -2.79 -2.17 11.07
N ASP A 124 -3.58 -2.05 12.15
CA ASP A 124 -3.14 -2.34 13.52
C ASP A 124 -2.93 -3.84 13.82
N TRP A 125 -3.23 -4.69 12.86
CA TRP A 125 -3.16 -6.14 13.01
C TRP A 125 -1.76 -6.74 12.77
N SER A 126 -0.79 -5.95 12.35
CA SER A 126 0.57 -6.43 12.12
C SER A 126 1.60 -5.31 12.28
N ASP A 127 2.71 -5.62 12.94
CA ASP A 127 3.88 -4.75 13.05
C ASP A 127 4.57 -4.44 11.71
N LEU A 128 4.16 -5.13 10.62
CA LEU A 128 4.52 -4.73 9.25
C LEU A 128 4.19 -3.25 8.98
N PHE A 129 3.12 -2.75 9.58
CA PHE A 129 2.59 -1.41 9.31
C PHE A 129 3.08 -0.35 10.29
N ASP A 130 3.72 -0.73 11.39
CA ASP A 130 4.10 0.19 12.48
C ASP A 130 4.91 1.39 11.98
N ALA A 131 5.90 1.14 11.15
CA ALA A 131 6.73 2.20 10.58
C ALA A 131 5.93 3.15 9.67
N GLY A 132 4.92 2.65 8.97
CA GLY A 132 4.06 3.45 8.10
C GLY A 132 3.03 4.31 8.83
N HIS A 133 2.75 4.02 10.12
CA HIS A 133 1.79 4.77 10.93
C HIS A 133 2.27 6.17 11.32
N GLU A 134 3.56 6.46 11.22
CA GLU A 134 4.11 7.80 11.48
C GLU A 134 3.55 8.87 10.52
N TRP A 135 3.13 8.42 9.32
CA TRP A 135 2.56 9.26 8.27
C TRP A 135 1.34 8.57 7.65
N TYR A 136 1.16 8.71 6.33
CA TYR A 136 0.13 8.01 5.54
C TYR A 136 0.69 6.75 4.85
N GLY A 137 1.78 6.19 5.37
CA GLY A 137 2.53 5.11 4.73
C GLY A 137 2.04 3.69 5.02
N ALA A 138 0.97 3.53 5.81
CA ALA A 138 0.40 2.24 6.17
C ALA A 138 -0.95 2.01 5.49
N CYS A 139 -1.02 1.10 4.52
CA CYS A 139 -2.27 0.76 3.84
C CYS A 139 -2.36 -0.73 3.56
N CYS A 140 -3.56 -1.26 3.61
CA CYS A 140 -3.85 -2.65 3.26
C CYS A 140 -5.16 -2.75 2.49
N TRP A 141 -5.10 -3.27 1.27
CA TRP A 141 -6.28 -3.50 0.44
C TRP A 141 -6.33 -4.93 -0.07
N SER A 142 -7.53 -5.48 -0.16
CA SER A 142 -7.79 -6.74 -0.88
C SER A 142 -8.84 -6.54 -1.94
N ILE A 143 -8.56 -7.01 -3.13
CA ILE A 143 -9.42 -6.91 -4.31
C ILE A 143 -9.72 -8.30 -4.83
N TYR A 144 -11.01 -8.68 -4.87
CA TYR A 144 -11.43 -9.92 -5.50
C TYR A 144 -11.90 -9.64 -6.93
N ASP A 145 -11.14 -10.15 -7.89
CA ASP A 145 -11.49 -10.12 -9.31
C ASP A 145 -12.39 -11.31 -9.63
N LYS A 146 -13.70 -11.04 -9.79
CA LYS A 146 -14.73 -12.07 -10.04
C LYS A 146 -14.57 -12.72 -11.40
N ILE A 147 -14.04 -12.00 -12.39
CA ILE A 147 -13.87 -12.53 -13.75
C ILE A 147 -12.70 -13.52 -13.77
N MET A 148 -11.61 -13.16 -13.14
CA MET A 148 -10.40 -14.01 -13.11
C MET A 148 -10.38 -14.98 -11.92
N ASN A 149 -11.37 -14.90 -11.03
CA ASN A 149 -11.49 -15.71 -9.81
C ASN A 149 -10.20 -15.71 -8.98
N ARG A 150 -9.68 -14.51 -8.68
CA ARG A 150 -8.44 -14.34 -7.94
C ARG A 150 -8.52 -13.15 -7.00
N TYR A 151 -7.62 -13.16 -6.01
CA TYR A 151 -7.37 -12.01 -5.15
C TYR A 151 -6.10 -11.28 -5.57
N VAL A 152 -6.16 -9.95 -5.53
CA VAL A 152 -5.00 -9.07 -5.48
C VAL A 152 -4.97 -8.47 -4.10
N VAL A 153 -3.82 -8.53 -3.43
CA VAL A 153 -3.62 -7.91 -2.11
C VAL A 153 -2.47 -6.92 -2.23
N MET A 154 -2.73 -5.72 -1.77
CA MET A 154 -1.77 -4.62 -1.77
C MET A 154 -1.47 -4.24 -0.33
N LEU A 155 -0.20 -4.25 0.01
CA LEU A 155 0.31 -3.87 1.32
C LEU A 155 1.30 -2.73 1.12
N VAL A 156 1.09 -1.66 1.83
CA VAL A 156 2.00 -0.52 1.86
C VAL A 156 2.45 -0.33 3.30
N SER A 157 3.75 -0.23 3.48
CA SER A 157 4.36 0.18 4.73
C SER A 157 5.62 0.95 4.38
N ALA A 158 5.60 2.25 4.58
CA ALA A 158 6.72 3.13 4.27
C ALA A 158 6.85 4.22 5.33
N THR A 159 8.07 4.47 5.75
CA THR A 159 8.45 5.56 6.65
C THR A 159 9.58 6.37 6.05
N ASP A 160 9.87 7.54 6.59
CA ASP A 160 11.00 8.40 6.20
C ASP A 160 12.35 7.97 6.86
#